data_f8c542c537ee53007775c9d36c274940
#
_entry.id   f8c542c537ee53007775c9d36c274940
#
_cell.length_a   1.000
_cell.length_b   1.000
_cell.length_c   1.000
_cell.angle_alpha   90.00
_cell.angle_beta   90.00
_cell.angle_gamma   90.00
#
_symmetry.space_group_name_H-M   'P 1'
#
loop_
_entity.id
_entity.type
_entity.pdbx_description
1 polymer ?
#
loop_
_entity_poly.entity_id
_entity_poly.type
_entity_poly.pdbx_seq_one_letter_code
_entity_poly.pdbx_strand_id
1 'polypeptide(L)'
;MARETVLDSRQEILRTAARLFQQRGYDATSMNDVAAALKLSKGGLYHHFQSKDEILYEIMNHAMEITQDRVLNPVRGIVDPEERLRTLIRLHIEVVLSPRDREITVMLHENHPLPPALRKRINARKKEYIHFLENLMAEVQEKAQNKAQHQAKGKVSPRAAAFALLGMINWIYQWHKPEGDLQTENLIPQFTGVIFGGIFA
;
A
#
# COMPACT_ATOMS: atom_id res chain seq x y z
N MET A 1 -21.64 -14.30 -18.69
CA MET A 1 -20.67 -14.19 -19.81
C MET A 1 -20.30 -12.74 -20.18
N ALA A 2 -21.22 -11.87 -20.65
CA ALA A 2 -20.85 -10.50 -21.06
C ALA A 2 -20.30 -9.60 -19.92
N ARG A 3 -20.80 -9.72 -18.71
CA ARG A 3 -20.36 -8.94 -17.55
C ARG A 3 -18.99 -9.37 -17.00
N GLU A 4 -18.66 -10.64 -17.07
CA GLU A 4 -17.36 -11.21 -16.72
C GLU A 4 -16.24 -10.77 -17.68
N THR A 5 -16.53 -10.78 -18.99
CA THR A 5 -15.58 -10.35 -20.03
C THR A 5 -15.23 -8.85 -19.93
N VAL A 6 -16.18 -8.00 -19.53
CA VAL A 6 -15.95 -6.55 -19.35
C VAL A 6 -15.13 -6.26 -18.09
N LEU A 7 -15.36 -6.98 -17.00
CA LEU A 7 -14.58 -6.87 -15.76
C LEU A 7 -13.13 -7.34 -15.97
N ASP A 8 -12.94 -8.43 -16.70
CA ASP A 8 -11.61 -8.96 -17.08
C ASP A 8 -10.83 -7.94 -17.91
N SER A 9 -11.50 -7.33 -18.91
CA SER A 9 -10.89 -6.32 -19.77
C SER A 9 -10.50 -5.05 -19.00
N ARG A 10 -11.33 -4.60 -18.04
CA ARG A 10 -11.03 -3.43 -17.21
C ARG A 10 -9.82 -3.67 -16.30
N GLN A 11 -9.72 -4.84 -15.66
CA GLN A 11 -8.57 -5.21 -14.84
C GLN A 11 -7.30 -5.37 -15.65
N GLU A 12 -7.37 -5.93 -16.85
CA GLU A 12 -6.24 -6.04 -17.75
C GLU A 12 -5.69 -4.67 -18.17
N ILE A 13 -6.59 -3.70 -18.42
CA ILE A 13 -6.21 -2.30 -18.70
C ILE A 13 -5.46 -1.71 -17.49
N LEU A 14 -5.97 -1.87 -16.26
CA LEU A 14 -5.34 -1.35 -15.05
C LEU A 14 -3.95 -1.97 -14.82
N ARG A 15 -3.81 -3.28 -14.94
CA ARG A 15 -2.51 -3.97 -14.82
C ARG A 15 -1.49 -3.50 -15.87
N THR A 16 -1.94 -3.34 -17.11
CA THR A 16 -1.06 -2.87 -18.19
C THR A 16 -0.65 -1.42 -17.98
N ALA A 17 -1.59 -0.57 -17.60
CA ALA A 17 -1.30 0.83 -17.29
C ALA A 17 -0.37 0.96 -16.08
N ALA A 18 -0.60 0.21 -15.01
CA ALA A 18 0.28 0.19 -13.83
C ALA A 18 1.71 -0.20 -14.20
N ARG A 19 1.89 -1.21 -15.06
CA ARG A 19 3.19 -1.61 -15.58
C ARG A 19 3.87 -0.49 -16.38
N LEU A 20 3.14 0.20 -17.24
CA LEU A 20 3.68 1.31 -18.04
C LEU A 20 4.04 2.51 -17.16
N PHE A 21 3.19 2.87 -16.19
CA PHE A 21 3.46 3.95 -15.24
C PHE A 21 4.68 3.65 -14.39
N GLN A 22 4.84 2.41 -13.91
CA GLN A 22 6.03 2.00 -13.17
C GLN A 22 7.31 2.07 -13.99
N GLN A 23 7.25 1.70 -15.29
CA GLN A 23 8.44 1.64 -16.17
C GLN A 23 8.86 3.00 -16.72
N ARG A 24 7.91 3.87 -17.05
CA ARG A 24 8.13 5.10 -17.81
C ARG A 24 7.72 6.36 -17.06
N GLY A 25 7.03 6.22 -15.93
CA GLY A 25 6.35 7.29 -15.22
C GLY A 25 4.98 7.60 -15.80
N TYR A 26 4.13 8.19 -14.97
CA TYR A 26 2.76 8.59 -15.35
C TYR A 26 2.78 9.62 -16.47
N ASP A 27 3.58 10.70 -16.35
CA ASP A 27 3.59 11.82 -17.30
C ASP A 27 4.04 11.40 -18.68
N ALA A 28 5.04 10.51 -18.78
CA ALA A 28 5.56 10.01 -20.04
C ALA A 28 4.71 8.92 -20.72
N THR A 29 3.61 8.48 -20.07
CA THR A 29 2.71 7.46 -20.62
C THR A 29 1.40 8.11 -21.08
N SER A 30 1.00 7.87 -22.33
CA SER A 30 -0.26 8.35 -22.90
C SER A 30 -1.35 7.28 -22.92
N MET A 31 -2.61 7.70 -23.10
CA MET A 31 -3.74 6.78 -23.36
C MET A 31 -3.48 5.91 -24.60
N ASN A 32 -2.82 6.48 -25.63
CA ASN A 32 -2.47 5.71 -26.83
C ASN A 32 -1.43 4.63 -26.54
N ASP A 33 -0.46 4.85 -25.66
CA ASP A 33 0.51 3.85 -25.25
C ASP A 33 -0.16 2.66 -24.55
N VAL A 34 -1.13 2.96 -23.66
CA VAL A 34 -1.91 1.92 -22.98
C VAL A 34 -2.75 1.12 -24.00
N ALA A 35 -3.44 1.80 -24.93
CA ALA A 35 -4.24 1.14 -25.96
C ALA A 35 -3.35 0.25 -26.86
N ALA A 36 -2.23 0.76 -27.30
CA ALA A 36 -1.27 0.03 -28.16
C ALA A 36 -0.71 -1.22 -27.45
N ALA A 37 -0.38 -1.13 -26.16
CA ALA A 37 0.14 -2.26 -25.38
C ALA A 37 -0.89 -3.39 -25.23
N LEU A 38 -2.19 -3.05 -25.27
CA LEU A 38 -3.31 -3.99 -25.17
C LEU A 38 -3.88 -4.42 -26.54
N LYS A 39 -3.33 -3.88 -27.62
CA LYS A 39 -3.86 -4.05 -28.99
C LYS A 39 -5.34 -3.60 -29.11
N LEU A 40 -5.74 -2.62 -28.30
CA LEU A 40 -7.05 -2.01 -28.36
C LEU A 40 -7.05 -0.81 -29.31
N SER A 41 -8.19 -0.55 -29.94
CA SER A 41 -8.40 0.73 -30.59
C SER A 41 -8.50 1.86 -29.53
N LYS A 42 -8.23 3.11 -29.95
CA LYS A 42 -8.42 4.28 -29.08
C LYS A 42 -9.84 4.32 -28.50
N GLY A 43 -10.86 4.10 -29.35
CA GLY A 43 -12.27 4.05 -28.92
C GLY A 43 -12.54 2.92 -27.93
N GLY A 44 -11.93 1.75 -28.12
CA GLY A 44 -12.03 0.62 -27.19
C GLY A 44 -11.52 0.97 -25.78
N LEU A 45 -10.37 1.65 -25.67
CA LEU A 45 -9.87 2.09 -24.38
C LEU A 45 -10.78 3.16 -23.75
N TYR A 46 -11.20 4.18 -24.53
CA TYR A 46 -12.08 5.24 -24.05
C TYR A 46 -13.49 4.76 -23.66
N HIS A 47 -13.91 3.60 -24.12
CA HIS A 47 -15.13 2.94 -23.64
C HIS A 47 -15.01 2.50 -22.16
N HIS A 48 -13.81 2.13 -21.70
CA HIS A 48 -13.55 1.69 -20.34
C HIS A 48 -13.14 2.83 -19.39
N PHE A 49 -12.34 3.79 -19.88
CA PHE A 49 -11.78 4.88 -19.07
C PHE A 49 -11.78 6.20 -19.84
N GLN A 50 -12.34 7.24 -19.25
CA GLN A 50 -12.48 8.55 -19.89
C GLN A 50 -11.16 9.35 -19.93
N SER A 51 -10.24 9.06 -19.00
CA SER A 51 -8.97 9.78 -18.89
C SER A 51 -7.86 8.92 -18.26
N LYS A 52 -6.63 9.39 -18.43
CA LYS A 52 -5.46 8.81 -17.76
C LYS A 52 -5.53 8.98 -16.24
N ASP A 53 -6.10 10.10 -15.76
CA ASP A 53 -6.34 10.35 -14.34
C ASP A 53 -7.33 9.35 -13.73
N GLU A 54 -8.36 8.96 -14.48
CA GLU A 54 -9.29 7.92 -14.04
C GLU A 54 -8.58 6.57 -13.90
N ILE A 55 -7.72 6.21 -14.85
CA ILE A 55 -6.90 4.99 -14.77
C ILE A 55 -5.99 5.04 -13.54
N LEU A 56 -5.27 6.15 -13.32
CA LEU A 56 -4.40 6.31 -12.16
C LEU A 56 -5.18 6.21 -10.84
N TYR A 57 -6.33 6.87 -10.77
CA TYR A 57 -7.21 6.77 -9.60
C TYR A 57 -7.65 5.34 -9.33
N GLU A 58 -8.07 4.60 -10.35
CA GLU A 58 -8.52 3.20 -10.18
C GLU A 58 -7.35 2.27 -9.80
N ILE A 59 -6.15 2.50 -10.32
CA ILE A 59 -4.95 1.80 -9.87
C ILE A 59 -4.69 2.05 -8.37
N MET A 60 -4.73 3.32 -7.94
CA MET A 60 -4.55 3.67 -6.52
C MET A 60 -5.68 3.11 -5.65
N ASN A 61 -6.92 3.14 -6.15
CA ASN A 61 -8.08 2.59 -5.46
C ASN A 61 -7.95 1.07 -5.28
N HIS A 62 -7.51 0.36 -6.32
CA HIS A 62 -7.26 -1.08 -6.25
C HIS A 62 -6.11 -1.42 -5.30
N ALA A 63 -5.04 -0.61 -5.27
CA ALA A 63 -3.98 -0.76 -4.27
C ALA A 63 -4.52 -0.65 -2.82
N MET A 64 -5.46 0.26 -2.58
CA MET A 64 -6.13 0.35 -1.28
C MET A 64 -7.04 -0.85 -0.99
N GLU A 65 -7.67 -1.44 -2.01
CA GLU A 65 -8.44 -2.69 -1.87
C GLU A 65 -7.53 -3.87 -1.50
N ILE A 66 -6.41 -4.04 -2.20
CA ILE A 66 -5.39 -5.05 -1.86
C ILE A 66 -4.93 -4.87 -0.40
N THR A 67 -4.63 -3.64 0.01
CA THR A 67 -4.23 -3.34 1.40
C THR A 67 -5.34 -3.69 2.39
N GLN A 68 -6.59 -3.34 2.07
CA GLN A 68 -7.75 -3.67 2.91
C GLN A 68 -7.90 -5.18 3.08
N ASP A 69 -7.85 -5.93 1.99
CA ASP A 69 -8.18 -7.36 1.98
C ASP A 69 -7.03 -8.23 2.50
N ARG A 70 -5.79 -7.87 2.18
CA ARG A 70 -4.63 -8.71 2.50
C ARG A 70 -3.85 -8.26 3.73
N VAL A 71 -4.08 -7.04 4.22
CA VAL A 71 -3.40 -6.52 5.41
C VAL A 71 -4.40 -6.25 6.53
N LEU A 72 -5.42 -5.40 6.30
CA LEU A 72 -6.31 -4.97 7.38
C LEU A 72 -7.32 -6.04 7.80
N ASN A 73 -8.00 -6.68 6.85
CA ASN A 73 -9.02 -7.67 7.17
C ASN A 73 -8.47 -8.86 7.96
N PRO A 74 -7.31 -9.45 7.60
CA PRO A 74 -6.72 -10.55 8.36
C PRO A 74 -6.37 -10.22 9.80
N VAL A 75 -6.00 -8.98 10.10
CA VAL A 75 -5.56 -8.59 11.45
C VAL A 75 -6.69 -8.14 12.36
N ARG A 76 -7.86 -7.81 11.84
CA ARG A 76 -8.99 -7.30 12.65
C ARG A 76 -9.46 -8.26 13.74
N GLY A 77 -9.35 -9.56 13.50
CA GLY A 77 -9.76 -10.60 14.46
C GLY A 77 -8.71 -10.94 15.52
N ILE A 78 -7.49 -10.43 15.41
CA ILE A 78 -6.42 -10.71 16.37
C ILE A 78 -6.63 -9.83 17.61
N VAL A 79 -6.84 -10.47 18.76
CA VAL A 79 -7.17 -9.76 20.03
C VAL A 79 -5.93 -9.08 20.61
N ASP A 80 -4.79 -9.77 20.63
CA ASP A 80 -3.55 -9.22 21.18
C ASP A 80 -2.98 -8.13 20.26
N PRO A 81 -2.81 -6.87 20.74
CA PRO A 81 -2.35 -5.77 19.92
C PRO A 81 -0.90 -5.92 19.44
N GLU A 82 -0.02 -6.59 20.21
CA GLU A 82 1.36 -6.84 19.77
C GLU A 82 1.40 -7.86 18.63
N GLU A 83 0.63 -8.95 18.74
CA GLU A 83 0.51 -9.96 17.69
C GLU A 83 -0.16 -9.36 16.45
N ARG A 84 -1.20 -8.53 16.65
CA ARG A 84 -1.88 -7.79 15.57
C ARG A 84 -0.90 -6.91 14.80
N LEU A 85 -0.04 -6.15 15.49
CA LEU A 85 0.95 -5.29 14.86
C LEU A 85 2.04 -6.09 14.16
N ARG A 86 2.55 -7.17 14.75
CA ARG A 86 3.54 -8.06 14.10
C ARG A 86 3.00 -8.67 12.81
N THR A 87 1.76 -9.15 12.85
CA THR A 87 1.09 -9.71 11.69
C THR A 87 0.85 -8.65 10.62
N LEU A 88 0.44 -7.44 11.01
CA LEU A 88 0.27 -6.32 10.09
C LEU A 88 1.59 -5.95 9.38
N ILE A 89 2.69 -5.83 10.13
CA ILE A 89 4.03 -5.54 9.56
C ILE A 89 4.39 -6.59 8.51
N ARG A 90 4.25 -7.87 8.83
CA ARG A 90 4.54 -8.96 7.91
C ARG A 90 3.71 -8.86 6.63
N LEU A 91 2.38 -8.79 6.77
CA LEU A 91 1.46 -8.74 5.62
C LEU A 91 1.68 -7.48 4.76
N HIS A 92 1.98 -6.35 5.39
CA HIS A 92 2.24 -5.10 4.66
C HIS A 92 3.54 -5.19 3.86
N ILE A 93 4.62 -5.73 4.43
CA ILE A 93 5.88 -5.97 3.70
C ILE A 93 5.66 -6.94 2.53
N GLU A 94 4.92 -8.03 2.75
CA GLU A 94 4.59 -9.00 1.70
C GLU A 94 3.82 -8.35 0.53
N VAL A 95 2.89 -7.45 0.81
CA VAL A 95 2.13 -6.72 -0.20
C VAL A 95 3.01 -5.71 -0.96
N VAL A 96 3.85 -4.94 -0.24
CA VAL A 96 4.75 -3.95 -0.86
C VAL A 96 5.80 -4.60 -1.76
N LEU A 97 6.29 -5.78 -1.40
CA LEU A 97 7.30 -6.51 -2.17
C LEU A 97 6.70 -7.49 -3.20
N SER A 98 5.37 -7.61 -3.26
CA SER A 98 4.71 -8.53 -4.19
C SER A 98 4.92 -8.08 -5.64
N PRO A 99 5.57 -8.89 -6.49
CA PRO A 99 5.75 -8.55 -7.91
C PRO A 99 4.42 -8.58 -8.69
N ARG A 100 3.35 -9.12 -8.09
CA ARG A 100 2.01 -9.19 -8.69
C ARG A 100 1.20 -7.91 -8.44
N ASP A 101 1.51 -7.16 -7.38
CA ASP A 101 0.72 -6.03 -6.88
C ASP A 101 1.41 -4.70 -7.25
N ARG A 102 1.68 -4.50 -8.55
CA ARG A 102 2.34 -3.29 -9.09
C ARG A 102 1.58 -2.01 -8.80
N GLU A 103 0.27 -2.11 -8.59
CA GLU A 103 -0.62 -1.04 -8.18
C GLU A 103 -0.16 -0.40 -6.86
N ILE A 104 0.37 -1.20 -5.94
CA ILE A 104 0.97 -0.71 -4.68
C ILE A 104 2.18 0.18 -4.97
N THR A 105 3.10 -0.30 -5.81
CA THR A 105 4.30 0.47 -6.18
C THR A 105 3.92 1.78 -6.88
N VAL A 106 2.95 1.75 -7.80
CA VAL A 106 2.45 2.96 -8.47
C VAL A 106 1.84 3.92 -7.45
N MET A 107 1.01 3.44 -6.51
CA MET A 107 0.42 4.27 -5.46
C MET A 107 1.48 4.94 -4.56
N LEU A 108 2.59 4.23 -4.28
CA LEU A 108 3.66 4.72 -3.42
C LEU A 108 4.62 5.68 -4.14
N HIS A 109 4.84 5.46 -5.42
CA HIS A 109 5.84 6.22 -6.21
C HIS A 109 5.23 7.43 -6.91
N GLU A 110 3.98 7.33 -7.37
CA GLU A 110 3.38 8.34 -8.21
C GLU A 110 2.88 9.54 -7.40
N ASN A 111 3.49 10.69 -7.65
CA ASN A 111 3.17 11.95 -6.97
C ASN A 111 2.28 12.87 -7.82
N HIS A 112 1.81 12.41 -8.99
CA HIS A 112 0.95 13.23 -9.85
C HIS A 112 -0.33 13.67 -9.10
N PRO A 113 -0.67 14.95 -9.12
CA PRO A 113 -1.85 15.45 -8.44
C PRO A 113 -3.13 15.05 -9.19
N LEU A 114 -3.81 14.03 -8.70
CA LEU A 114 -5.15 13.67 -9.19
C LEU A 114 -6.10 14.89 -9.14
N PRO A 115 -7.08 14.97 -10.05
CA PRO A 115 -8.17 15.94 -9.97
C PRO A 115 -8.79 15.98 -8.56
N PRO A 116 -9.24 17.16 -8.06
CA PRO A 116 -9.63 17.35 -6.67
C PRO A 116 -10.66 16.33 -6.15
N ALA A 117 -11.63 15.96 -6.97
CA ALA A 117 -12.66 14.98 -6.59
C ALA A 117 -12.08 13.58 -6.37
N LEU A 118 -11.24 13.10 -7.28
CA LEU A 118 -10.58 11.80 -7.19
C LEU A 118 -9.56 11.78 -6.06
N ARG A 119 -8.79 12.85 -5.91
CA ARG A 119 -7.84 13.02 -4.80
C ARG A 119 -8.53 12.99 -3.44
N LYS A 120 -9.70 13.61 -3.29
CA LYS A 120 -10.48 13.58 -2.04
C LYS A 120 -10.87 12.14 -1.67
N ARG A 121 -11.31 11.35 -2.65
CA ARG A 121 -11.71 9.95 -2.44
C ARG A 121 -10.55 9.08 -2.01
N ILE A 122 -9.40 9.15 -2.70
CA ILE A 122 -8.24 8.32 -2.35
C ILE A 122 -7.63 8.73 -1.00
N ASN A 123 -7.61 10.04 -0.69
CA ASN A 123 -7.12 10.54 0.58
C ASN A 123 -8.01 10.12 1.75
N ALA A 124 -9.32 9.98 1.56
CA ALA A 124 -10.22 9.45 2.59
C ALA A 124 -9.81 8.02 2.97
N ARG A 125 -9.59 7.14 2.00
CA ARG A 125 -9.14 5.75 2.24
C ARG A 125 -7.76 5.70 2.92
N LYS A 126 -6.81 6.53 2.47
CA LYS A 126 -5.49 6.64 3.12
C LYS A 126 -5.61 7.07 4.58
N LYS A 127 -6.50 8.03 4.89
CA LYS A 127 -6.76 8.47 6.27
C LYS A 127 -7.35 7.36 7.14
N GLU A 128 -8.28 6.56 6.63
CA GLU A 128 -8.84 5.42 7.35
C GLU A 128 -7.74 4.41 7.72
N TYR A 129 -6.84 4.10 6.78
CA TYR A 129 -5.72 3.22 7.05
C TYR A 129 -4.76 3.79 8.11
N ILE A 130 -4.38 5.06 7.99
CA ILE A 130 -3.53 5.75 8.97
C ILE A 130 -4.19 5.73 10.35
N HIS A 131 -5.48 6.04 10.44
CA HIS A 131 -6.21 6.03 11.71
C HIS A 131 -6.26 4.64 12.36
N PHE A 132 -6.44 3.59 11.55
CA PHE A 132 -6.33 2.22 12.06
C PHE A 132 -4.96 1.95 12.69
N LEU A 133 -3.87 2.37 12.02
CA LEU A 133 -2.51 2.22 12.54
C LEU A 133 -2.27 3.06 13.80
N GLU A 134 -2.74 4.32 13.83
CA GLU A 134 -2.63 5.18 15.03
C GLU A 134 -3.28 4.52 16.25
N ASN A 135 -4.48 3.96 16.08
CA ASN A 135 -5.18 3.26 17.16
C ASN A 135 -4.42 2.00 17.60
N LEU A 136 -3.95 1.19 16.66
CA LEU A 136 -3.16 0.01 16.98
C LEU A 136 -1.86 0.34 17.71
N MET A 137 -1.17 1.42 17.32
CA MET A 137 0.02 1.90 18.03
C MET A 137 -0.29 2.33 19.47
N ALA A 138 -1.43 2.99 19.68
CA ALA A 138 -1.89 3.37 21.02
C ALA A 138 -2.16 2.14 21.90
N GLU A 139 -2.86 1.12 21.37
CA GLU A 139 -3.15 -0.13 22.08
C GLU A 139 -1.86 -0.88 22.48
N VAL A 140 -0.87 -0.95 21.57
CA VAL A 140 0.42 -1.59 21.85
C VAL A 140 1.19 -0.83 22.93
N GLN A 141 1.22 0.51 22.86
CA GLN A 141 1.86 1.35 23.87
C GLN A 141 1.23 1.21 25.24
N GLU A 142 -0.11 1.19 25.32
CA GLU A 142 -0.85 0.99 26.57
C GLU A 142 -0.51 -0.38 27.19
N LYS A 143 -0.50 -1.45 26.38
CA LYS A 143 -0.12 -2.78 26.83
C LYS A 143 1.32 -2.83 27.35
N ALA A 144 2.27 -2.19 26.66
CA ALA A 144 3.67 -2.14 27.09
C ALA A 144 3.82 -1.38 28.41
N GLN A 145 3.11 -0.26 28.61
CA GLN A 145 3.11 0.51 29.86
C GLN A 145 2.54 -0.28 31.04
N ASN A 146 1.48 -1.04 30.81
CA ASN A 146 0.86 -1.89 31.84
C ASN A 146 1.79 -3.04 32.29
N LYS A 147 2.72 -3.47 31.42
CA LYS A 147 3.76 -4.48 31.75
C LYS A 147 4.97 -3.86 32.44
N ALA A 148 5.35 -2.66 32.06
CA ALA A 148 6.51 -1.95 32.64
C ALA A 148 6.02 -1.17 33.87
N GLN A 149 6.38 -1.61 35.08
CA GLN A 149 6.10 -0.89 36.34
C GLN A 149 6.79 0.49 36.46
N HIS A 150 7.47 0.97 35.43
CA HIS A 150 8.21 2.23 35.41
C HIS A 150 7.84 3.08 34.19
N GLN A 151 7.71 4.39 34.39
CA GLN A 151 7.46 5.37 33.33
C GLN A 151 8.59 5.38 32.29
N ALA A 152 8.30 4.97 31.07
CA ALA A 152 9.20 5.13 29.94
C ALA A 152 9.42 6.64 29.68
N LYS A 153 10.67 7.11 29.76
CA LYS A 153 11.05 8.47 29.39
C LYS A 153 10.93 8.62 27.86
N GLY A 154 10.11 9.57 27.41
CA GLY A 154 10.01 9.95 26.01
C GLY A 154 8.99 9.12 25.22
N LYS A 155 7.69 9.40 25.39
CA LYS A 155 6.64 8.75 24.63
C LYS A 155 6.63 9.24 23.18
N VAL A 156 6.93 8.33 22.24
CA VAL A 156 6.63 8.54 20.83
C VAL A 156 5.10 8.57 20.70
N SER A 157 4.53 9.60 20.06
CA SER A 157 3.08 9.63 19.86
C SER A 157 2.64 8.49 18.94
N PRO A 158 1.42 7.91 19.12
CA PRO A 158 0.90 6.85 18.23
C PRO A 158 0.93 7.26 16.76
N ARG A 159 0.66 8.52 16.49
CA ARG A 159 0.72 9.11 15.13
C ARG A 159 2.15 9.09 14.57
N ALA A 160 3.14 9.52 15.34
CA ALA A 160 4.54 9.48 14.90
C ALA A 160 5.02 8.04 14.69
N ALA A 161 4.64 7.11 15.56
CA ALA A 161 4.94 5.69 15.42
C ALA A 161 4.31 5.09 14.14
N ALA A 162 3.05 5.42 13.84
CA ALA A 162 2.37 4.97 12.63
C ALA A 162 3.05 5.50 11.36
N PHE A 163 3.43 6.79 11.32
CA PHE A 163 4.14 7.35 10.17
C PHE A 163 5.58 6.83 10.03
N ALA A 164 6.28 6.57 11.14
CA ALA A 164 7.60 5.94 11.11
C ALA A 164 7.51 4.53 10.51
N LEU A 165 6.55 3.71 10.96
CA LEU A 165 6.29 2.40 10.39
C LEU A 165 5.99 2.46 8.89
N LEU A 166 5.07 3.34 8.48
CA LEU A 166 4.71 3.50 7.06
C LEU A 166 5.92 3.97 6.24
N GLY A 167 6.69 4.92 6.73
CA GLY A 167 7.90 5.39 6.05
C GLY A 167 8.92 4.27 5.84
N MET A 168 9.14 3.43 6.86
CA MET A 168 10.03 2.28 6.76
C MET A 168 9.54 1.26 5.74
N ILE A 169 8.28 0.81 5.85
CA ILE A 169 7.74 -0.27 4.99
C ILE A 169 7.56 0.23 3.55
N ASN A 170 6.96 1.41 3.38
CA ASN A 170 6.64 1.94 2.06
C ASN A 170 7.88 2.34 1.24
N TRP A 171 9.05 2.41 1.84
CA TRP A 171 10.31 2.71 1.14
C TRP A 171 11.08 1.46 0.71
N ILE A 172 10.70 0.26 1.20
CA ILE A 172 11.40 -1.01 0.95
C ILE A 172 11.52 -1.29 -0.55
N TYR A 173 10.48 -1.06 -1.34
CA TYR A 173 10.48 -1.34 -2.79
C TYR A 173 11.54 -0.56 -3.57
N GLN A 174 12.10 0.51 -3.02
CA GLN A 174 13.12 1.32 -3.68
C GLN A 174 14.52 0.68 -3.62
N TRP A 175 14.83 -0.03 -2.55
CA TRP A 175 16.17 -0.54 -2.31
C TRP A 175 16.26 -2.05 -2.17
N HIS A 176 15.18 -2.73 -1.83
CA HIS A 176 15.17 -4.19 -1.68
C HIS A 176 15.32 -4.87 -3.04
N LYS A 177 16.26 -5.83 -3.10
CA LYS A 177 16.47 -6.69 -4.26
C LYS A 177 16.19 -8.13 -3.83
N PRO A 178 15.27 -8.86 -4.50
CA PRO A 178 14.93 -10.23 -4.13
C PRO A 178 16.13 -11.20 -4.13
N GLU A 179 17.13 -10.90 -4.95
CA GLU A 179 18.36 -11.70 -5.10
C GLU A 179 19.53 -11.13 -4.26
N GLY A 180 19.27 -10.12 -3.43
CA GLY A 180 20.28 -9.49 -2.57
C GLY A 180 20.52 -10.23 -1.27
N ASP A 181 21.47 -9.73 -0.46
CA ASP A 181 21.88 -10.34 0.81
C ASP A 181 20.74 -10.35 1.86
N LEU A 182 19.75 -9.46 1.72
CA LEU A 182 18.62 -9.36 2.64
C LEU A 182 17.34 -9.95 1.98
N GLN A 183 17.16 -11.24 2.18
CA GLN A 183 15.97 -11.98 1.76
C GLN A 183 14.71 -11.46 2.46
N THR A 184 13.55 -11.55 1.81
CA THR A 184 12.26 -11.07 2.37
C THR A 184 11.94 -11.71 3.72
N GLU A 185 12.21 -13.00 3.89
CA GLU A 185 12.00 -13.73 5.14
C GLU A 185 12.84 -13.18 6.30
N ASN A 186 14.04 -12.69 6.02
CA ASN A 186 14.93 -12.08 7.01
C ASN A 186 14.62 -10.61 7.27
N LEU A 187 14.01 -9.92 6.30
CA LEU A 187 13.62 -8.53 6.41
C LEU A 187 12.51 -8.31 7.45
N ILE A 188 11.49 -9.15 7.44
CA ILE A 188 10.33 -9.05 8.32
C ILE A 188 10.72 -9.04 9.81
N PRO A 189 11.49 -10.02 10.34
CA PRO A 189 11.91 -10.00 11.74
C PRO A 189 12.80 -8.81 12.09
N GLN A 190 13.65 -8.32 11.17
CA GLN A 190 14.49 -7.15 11.42
C GLN A 190 13.66 -5.88 11.52
N PHE A 191 12.71 -5.64 10.63
CA PHE A 191 11.80 -4.49 10.70
C PHE A 191 10.94 -4.56 11.96
N THR A 192 10.42 -5.74 12.29
CA THR A 192 9.69 -5.96 13.52
C THR A 192 10.55 -5.66 14.75
N GLY A 193 11.81 -6.11 14.74
CA GLY A 193 12.80 -5.81 15.80
C GLY A 193 13.05 -4.32 15.99
N VAL A 194 13.23 -3.56 14.91
CA VAL A 194 13.41 -2.11 14.97
C VAL A 194 12.18 -1.41 15.57
N ILE A 195 10.98 -1.81 15.17
CA ILE A 195 9.74 -1.21 15.69
C ILE A 195 9.56 -1.52 17.17
N PHE A 196 9.67 -2.78 17.58
CA PHE A 196 9.43 -3.18 18.97
C PHE A 196 10.61 -2.82 19.91
N GLY A 197 11.85 -2.86 19.42
CA GLY A 197 13.04 -2.50 20.20
C GLY A 197 13.35 -1.00 20.22
N GLY A 198 12.78 -0.21 19.27
CA GLY A 198 13.01 1.25 19.21
C GLY A 198 11.82 2.08 19.62
N ILE A 199 10.60 1.71 19.23
CA ILE A 199 9.39 2.51 19.49
C ILE A 199 8.71 2.12 20.81
N PHE A 200 8.82 0.85 21.22
CA PHE A 200 8.14 0.30 22.40
C PHE A 200 9.11 -0.17 23.51
N ALA A 201 10.42 0.10 23.37
CA ALA A 201 11.43 -0.24 24.36
C ALA A 201 11.44 0.69 25.58
#